data_c83ba94b7131018fb5167030bba849c9
#
_entry.id   c83ba94b7131018fb5167030bba849c9
#
_cell.length_a   1.000
_cell.length_b   1.000
_cell.length_c   1.000
_cell.angle_alpha   90.00
_cell.angle_beta   90.00
_cell.angle_gamma   90.00
#
_symmetry.space_group_name_H-M   'P 1'
#
loop_
_entity.id
_entity.type
_entity.pdbx_description
1 polymer ?
#
loop_
_entity_poly.entity_id
_entity_poly.type
_entity_poly.pdbx_seq_one_letter_code
_entity_poly.pdbx_strand_id
1 'polypeptide(L)'
;GWATGMRGTRDSANDYMALMVFQPEKARETLLHLFECQRSDGWFPRQVGESAAGPHDMRGYVDGGVFVLEFLYEYICYTKDFGVLNVCLPYLDDKTNDDVIGHTVRTLDYYVDPENVGEDGLLKIREGDWFDGVNRAGIYGKGESVTVSCQFYMAVKYVAALFEKVGVKVDLAKYLTFA
;
A
#
# COMPACT_ATOMS: atom_id res chain seq x y z
N GLY A 1 7.75 -14.12 7.73
CA GLY A 1 8.79 -14.81 7.89
C GLY A 1 9.51 -15.09 9.19
N TRP A 2 9.18 -16.18 9.85
CA TRP A 2 9.77 -16.58 11.13
C TRP A 2 11.30 -16.76 11.07
N ALA A 3 11.79 -17.30 9.98
CA ALA A 3 13.21 -17.58 9.83
C ALA A 3 14.04 -16.38 9.36
N THR A 4 13.40 -15.34 8.83
CA THR A 4 14.06 -14.19 8.21
C THR A 4 13.95 -12.91 9.05
N GLY A 5 13.11 -12.89 10.09
CA GLY A 5 12.76 -11.67 10.85
C GLY A 5 11.91 -10.67 10.06
N MET A 6 11.48 -11.02 8.83
CA MET A 6 10.63 -10.18 8.00
C MET A 6 9.16 -10.59 8.13
N ARG A 7 8.26 -9.63 7.97
CA ARG A 7 6.80 -9.85 7.91
C ARG A 7 6.25 -9.41 6.57
N GLY A 8 5.25 -10.13 6.05
CA GLY A 8 4.53 -9.71 4.84
C GLY A 8 3.89 -8.34 5.04
N THR A 9 4.02 -7.46 4.06
CA THR A 9 3.41 -6.12 4.09
C THR A 9 1.90 -6.23 4.22
N ARG A 10 1.25 -7.04 3.36
CA ARG A 10 -0.19 -7.31 3.44
C ARG A 10 -0.59 -8.00 4.75
N ASP A 11 0.23 -8.97 5.20
CA ASP A 11 -0.07 -9.72 6.44
C ASP A 11 -0.04 -8.77 7.64
N SER A 12 0.97 -7.88 7.71
CA SER A 12 1.05 -6.86 8.76
C SER A 12 -0.15 -5.91 8.71
N ALA A 13 -0.56 -5.45 7.52
CA ALA A 13 -1.73 -4.60 7.39
C ALA A 13 -2.99 -5.30 7.91
N ASN A 14 -3.25 -6.54 7.48
CA ASN A 14 -4.42 -7.32 7.93
C ASN A 14 -4.40 -7.61 9.44
N ASP A 15 -3.26 -8.07 9.97
CA ASP A 15 -3.12 -8.39 11.39
C ASP A 15 -3.41 -7.17 12.25
N TYR A 16 -2.87 -6.00 11.87
CA TYR A 16 -3.05 -4.79 12.68
C TYR A 16 -4.39 -4.09 12.47
N MET A 17 -5.09 -4.31 11.35
CA MET A 17 -6.51 -3.94 11.24
C MET A 17 -7.35 -4.68 12.29
N ALA A 18 -7.05 -5.95 12.57
CA ALA A 18 -7.74 -6.70 13.61
C ALA A 18 -7.27 -6.31 15.02
N LEU A 19 -5.97 -6.06 15.21
CA LEU A 19 -5.37 -5.76 16.51
C LEU A 19 -5.63 -4.33 17.00
N MET A 20 -5.91 -3.37 16.11
CA MET A 20 -6.09 -1.96 16.47
C MET A 20 -7.21 -1.73 17.48
N VAL A 21 -8.18 -2.64 17.57
CA VAL A 21 -9.26 -2.59 18.56
C VAL A 21 -8.73 -2.70 19.98
N PHE A 22 -7.61 -3.40 20.17
CA PHE A 22 -6.99 -3.65 21.48
C PHE A 22 -5.69 -2.88 21.67
N GLN A 23 -4.99 -2.55 20.57
CA GLN A 23 -3.66 -1.94 20.58
C GLN A 23 -3.54 -0.85 19.48
N PRO A 24 -4.31 0.24 19.57
CA PRO A 24 -4.33 1.28 18.52
C PRO A 24 -2.97 1.98 18.35
N GLU A 25 -2.20 2.15 19.42
CA GLU A 25 -0.86 2.74 19.36
C GLU A 25 0.08 1.85 18.54
N LYS A 26 0.00 0.53 18.74
CA LYS A 26 0.81 -0.44 18.01
C LYS A 26 0.41 -0.51 16.55
N ALA A 27 -0.88 -0.39 16.26
CA ALA A 27 -1.38 -0.28 14.90
C ALA A 27 -0.83 0.98 14.21
N ARG A 28 -0.81 2.11 14.92
CA ARG A 28 -0.20 3.36 14.42
C ARG A 28 1.28 3.21 14.10
N GLU A 29 2.05 2.65 15.03
CA GLU A 29 3.48 2.38 14.81
C GLU A 29 3.71 1.51 13.57
N THR A 30 2.92 0.44 13.42
CA THR A 30 3.04 -0.47 12.28
C THR A 30 2.64 0.21 10.96
N LEU A 31 1.56 0.98 10.95
CA LEU A 31 1.13 1.73 9.77
C LEU A 31 2.23 2.70 9.28
N LEU A 32 2.81 3.47 10.20
CA LEU A 32 3.90 4.39 9.87
C LEU A 32 5.15 3.63 9.40
N HIS A 33 5.50 2.52 10.04
CA HIS A 33 6.61 1.68 9.60
C HIS A 33 6.40 1.12 8.19
N LEU A 34 5.18 0.72 7.82
CA LEU A 34 4.90 0.29 6.46
C LEU A 34 5.12 1.43 5.45
N PHE A 35 4.70 2.67 5.76
CA PHE A 35 4.98 3.83 4.91
C PHE A 35 6.47 4.17 4.83
N GLU A 36 7.25 4.06 5.91
CA GLU A 36 8.72 4.19 5.88
C GLU A 36 9.40 3.15 4.96
N CYS A 37 8.76 2.01 4.74
CA CYS A 37 9.23 0.96 3.84
C CYS A 37 8.72 1.13 2.40
N GLN A 38 7.94 2.16 2.09
CA GLN A 38 7.50 2.48 0.74
C GLN A 38 8.67 3.00 -0.10
N ARG A 39 8.75 2.58 -1.36
CA ARG A 39 9.66 3.17 -2.33
C ARG A 39 9.13 4.49 -2.87
N SER A 40 10.04 5.33 -3.36
CA SER A 40 9.70 6.62 -3.97
C SER A 40 8.82 6.52 -5.22
N ASP A 41 8.76 5.35 -5.87
CA ASP A 41 7.84 5.06 -6.96
C ASP A 41 6.42 4.68 -6.50
N GLY A 42 6.19 4.54 -5.20
CA GLY A 42 4.90 4.18 -4.59
C GLY A 42 4.71 2.71 -4.28
N TRP A 43 5.65 1.85 -4.68
CA TRP A 43 5.58 0.42 -4.42
C TRP A 43 6.05 0.05 -3.01
N PHE A 44 5.55 -1.09 -2.50
CA PHE A 44 5.91 -1.64 -1.19
C PHE A 44 6.61 -2.99 -1.34
N PRO A 45 7.67 -3.29 -0.54
CA PRO A 45 8.27 -4.61 -0.49
C PRO A 45 7.25 -5.69 -0.13
N ARG A 46 7.44 -6.90 -0.67
CA ARG A 46 6.61 -8.07 -0.32
C ARG A 46 6.64 -8.36 1.18
N GLN A 47 7.83 -8.28 1.79
CA GLN A 47 7.99 -8.39 3.24
C GLN A 47 8.92 -7.29 3.72
N VAL A 48 8.64 -6.76 4.89
CA VAL A 48 9.45 -5.74 5.55
C VAL A 48 10.13 -6.29 6.80
N GLY A 49 11.32 -5.80 7.08
CA GLY A 49 12.06 -6.09 8.31
C GLY A 49 11.51 -5.32 9.51
N GLU A 50 12.12 -5.49 10.66
CA GLU A 50 11.73 -4.79 11.91
C GLU A 50 12.03 -3.28 11.86
N SER A 51 12.88 -2.85 10.94
CA SER A 51 13.20 -1.44 10.71
C SER A 51 13.29 -1.15 9.22
N ALA A 52 13.16 0.12 8.85
CA ALA A 52 13.32 0.58 7.46
C ALA A 52 14.74 0.34 6.90
N ALA A 53 15.74 0.10 7.75
CA ALA A 53 17.07 -0.31 7.31
C ALA A 53 17.16 -1.76 6.77
N GLY A 54 16.07 -2.51 6.85
CA GLY A 54 15.99 -3.86 6.30
C GLY A 54 16.43 -4.97 7.26
N PRO A 55 16.53 -6.22 6.78
CA PRO A 55 16.34 -6.63 5.37
C PRO A 55 14.88 -6.61 4.92
N HIS A 56 14.65 -6.50 3.61
CA HIS A 56 13.34 -6.55 2.98
C HIS A 56 13.30 -7.58 1.85
N ASP A 57 12.14 -8.18 1.62
CA ASP A 57 11.89 -9.02 0.44
C ASP A 57 11.37 -8.13 -0.70
N MET A 58 12.23 -7.88 -1.67
CA MET A 58 11.99 -6.95 -2.78
C MET A 58 11.37 -7.64 -4.01
N ARG A 59 10.84 -8.86 -3.89
CA ARG A 59 10.13 -9.50 -5.00
C ARG A 59 8.91 -8.70 -5.40
N GLY A 60 8.66 -8.61 -6.71
CA GLY A 60 7.66 -7.75 -7.32
C GLY A 60 6.20 -8.18 -7.09
N TYR A 61 5.78 -8.27 -5.85
CA TYR A 61 4.38 -8.46 -5.47
C TYR A 61 3.65 -7.13 -5.52
N VAL A 62 2.43 -7.14 -6.05
CA VAL A 62 1.72 -5.89 -6.40
C VAL A 62 0.61 -5.51 -5.42
N ASP A 63 0.28 -6.36 -4.48
CA ASP A 63 -0.85 -6.17 -3.57
C ASP A 63 -0.54 -5.37 -2.30
N GLY A 64 0.74 -5.16 -1.95
CA GLY A 64 1.12 -4.48 -0.71
C GLY A 64 0.48 -3.12 -0.52
N GLY A 65 0.50 -2.28 -1.55
CA GLY A 65 -0.02 -0.91 -1.47
C GLY A 65 -1.53 -0.84 -1.22
N VAL A 66 -2.34 -1.69 -1.87
CA VAL A 66 -3.79 -1.66 -1.66
C VAL A 66 -4.17 -2.04 -0.23
N PHE A 67 -3.47 -3.01 0.37
CA PHE A 67 -3.66 -3.37 1.77
C PHE A 67 -3.22 -2.27 2.75
N VAL A 68 -2.14 -1.56 2.45
CA VAL A 68 -1.69 -0.42 3.29
C VAL A 68 -2.70 0.73 3.24
N LEU A 69 -3.28 1.02 2.06
CA LEU A 69 -4.31 2.06 1.93
C LEU A 69 -5.61 1.67 2.66
N GLU A 70 -6.01 0.40 2.60
CA GLU A 70 -7.15 -0.12 3.37
C GLU A 70 -6.87 0.02 4.88
N PHE A 71 -5.69 -0.37 5.34
CA PHE A 71 -5.30 -0.24 6.74
C PHE A 71 -5.29 1.23 7.20
N LEU A 72 -4.79 2.17 6.40
CA LEU A 72 -4.85 3.60 6.71
C LEU A 72 -6.30 4.07 6.91
N TYR A 73 -7.18 3.69 5.98
CA TYR A 73 -8.59 4.06 6.05
C TYR A 73 -9.26 3.49 7.30
N GLU A 74 -9.14 2.19 7.55
CA GLU A 74 -9.73 1.52 8.71
C GLU A 74 -9.17 2.06 10.02
N TYR A 75 -7.84 2.30 10.09
CA TYR A 75 -7.20 2.90 11.26
C TYR A 75 -7.81 4.25 11.61
N ILE A 76 -7.94 5.15 10.63
CA ILE A 76 -8.52 6.49 10.87
C ILE A 76 -10.03 6.38 11.16
N CYS A 77 -10.75 5.49 10.50
CA CYS A 77 -12.17 5.26 10.77
C CYS A 77 -12.41 4.81 12.20
N TYR A 78 -11.54 3.96 12.74
CA TYR A 78 -11.66 3.45 14.11
C TYR A 78 -11.15 4.45 15.15
N THR A 79 -9.92 4.95 15.00
CA THR A 79 -9.24 5.76 16.02
C THR A 79 -9.59 7.23 16.00
N LYS A 80 -10.03 7.76 14.85
CA LYS A 80 -10.18 9.20 14.58
C LYS A 80 -8.87 9.99 14.67
N ASP A 81 -7.73 9.30 14.60
CA ASP A 81 -6.40 9.93 14.55
C ASP A 81 -6.10 10.48 13.15
N PHE A 82 -6.70 11.63 12.84
CA PHE A 82 -6.40 12.35 11.59
C PHE A 82 -4.98 12.93 11.58
N GLY A 83 -4.33 13.04 12.75
CA GLY A 83 -2.97 13.55 12.85
C GLY A 83 -1.93 12.65 12.17
N VAL A 84 -2.24 11.36 12.00
CA VAL A 84 -1.36 10.43 11.29
C VAL A 84 -1.08 10.86 9.85
N LEU A 85 -2.02 11.55 9.19
CA LEU A 85 -1.88 12.02 7.81
C LEU A 85 -0.78 13.07 7.61
N ASN A 86 -0.43 13.81 8.66
CA ASN A 86 0.59 14.87 8.62
C ASN A 86 1.97 14.39 9.11
N VAL A 87 2.13 13.10 9.40
CA VAL A 87 3.43 12.56 9.80
C VAL A 87 4.32 12.47 8.58
N CYS A 88 5.46 13.16 8.63
CA CYS A 88 6.46 13.13 7.55
C CYS A 88 7.40 11.92 7.74
N LEU A 89 7.58 11.15 6.67
CA LEU A 89 8.36 9.91 6.64
C LEU A 89 9.27 9.91 5.40
N PRO A 90 10.47 9.31 5.48
CA PRO A 90 11.31 9.08 4.31
C PRO A 90 10.75 7.97 3.43
N TYR A 91 11.19 7.93 2.17
CA TYR A 91 11.05 6.75 1.32
C TYR A 91 12.21 5.77 1.56
N LEU A 92 11.95 4.49 1.30
CA LEU A 92 12.93 3.41 1.50
C LEU A 92 14.21 3.60 0.67
N ASP A 93 14.07 4.08 -0.55
CA ASP A 93 15.13 4.20 -1.56
C ASP A 93 15.54 5.66 -1.86
N ASP A 94 14.90 6.63 -1.22
CA ASP A 94 15.17 8.04 -1.36
C ASP A 94 15.18 8.72 0.03
N LYS A 95 16.03 9.71 0.20
CA LYS A 95 16.11 10.51 1.44
C LYS A 95 15.11 11.66 1.49
N THR A 96 14.32 11.86 0.45
CA THR A 96 13.23 12.81 0.47
C THR A 96 12.16 12.35 1.43
N ASN A 97 11.53 13.30 2.12
CA ASN A 97 10.43 13.03 3.04
C ASN A 97 9.13 13.54 2.43
N ASP A 98 8.06 12.84 2.70
CA ASP A 98 6.71 13.27 2.40
C ASP A 98 5.79 12.99 3.59
N ASP A 99 4.64 13.63 3.66
CA ASP A 99 3.64 13.26 4.65
C ASP A 99 2.87 11.99 4.19
N VAL A 100 2.08 11.42 5.09
CA VAL A 100 1.28 10.22 4.76
C VAL A 100 0.29 10.50 3.62
N ILE A 101 -0.14 11.74 3.42
CA ILE A 101 -0.96 12.13 2.25
C ILE A 101 -0.15 11.95 0.98
N GLY A 102 1.07 12.48 0.93
CA GLY A 102 1.98 12.33 -0.21
C GLY A 102 2.30 10.86 -0.49
N HIS A 103 2.63 10.09 0.54
CA HIS A 103 2.82 8.63 0.43
C HIS A 103 1.59 7.92 -0.15
N THR A 104 0.38 8.31 0.28
CA THR A 104 -0.89 7.77 -0.23
C THR A 104 -1.07 8.08 -1.72
N VAL A 105 -0.85 9.34 -2.12
CA VAL A 105 -0.92 9.75 -3.53
C VAL A 105 0.11 8.99 -4.37
N ARG A 106 1.32 8.83 -3.86
CA ARG A 106 2.38 8.08 -4.54
C ARG A 106 1.99 6.61 -4.75
N THR A 107 1.33 5.99 -3.76
CA THR A 107 0.77 4.63 -3.92
C THR A 107 -0.26 4.57 -5.06
N LEU A 108 -1.18 5.54 -5.10
CA LEU A 108 -2.19 5.59 -6.17
C LEU A 108 -1.55 5.81 -7.55
N ASP A 109 -0.53 6.68 -7.63
CA ASP A 109 0.22 6.94 -8.87
C ASP A 109 0.89 5.68 -9.40
N TYR A 110 1.50 4.86 -8.52
CA TYR A 110 2.09 3.58 -8.91
C TYR A 110 1.11 2.69 -9.66
N TYR A 111 -0.11 2.56 -9.17
CA TYR A 111 -1.09 1.65 -9.78
C TYR A 111 -1.61 2.15 -11.14
N VAL A 112 -1.70 3.46 -11.37
CA VAL A 112 -2.15 4.00 -12.66
C VAL A 112 -1.02 4.30 -13.63
N ASP A 113 0.23 4.03 -13.26
CA ASP A 113 1.35 4.12 -14.18
C ASP A 113 1.16 3.13 -15.33
N PRO A 114 1.28 3.57 -16.60
CA PRO A 114 1.10 2.69 -17.76
C PRO A 114 2.00 1.43 -17.75
N GLU A 115 3.14 1.49 -17.08
CA GLU A 115 4.02 0.32 -16.92
C GLU A 115 3.41 -0.75 -16.01
N ASN A 116 2.47 -0.40 -15.14
CA ASN A 116 1.80 -1.30 -14.21
C ASN A 116 0.42 -1.76 -14.70
N VAL A 117 -0.03 -1.26 -15.84
CA VAL A 117 -1.31 -1.62 -16.48
C VAL A 117 -1.06 -2.58 -17.63
N GLY A 118 -1.89 -3.61 -17.75
CA GLY A 118 -1.82 -4.60 -18.82
C GLY A 118 -2.62 -4.21 -20.05
N GLU A 119 -2.61 -5.09 -21.04
CA GLU A 119 -3.27 -4.85 -22.35
C GLU A 119 -4.80 -4.81 -22.25
N ASP A 120 -5.38 -5.52 -21.27
CA ASP A 120 -6.82 -5.55 -21.01
C ASP A 120 -7.29 -4.44 -20.04
N GLY A 121 -6.36 -3.56 -19.62
CA GLY A 121 -6.64 -2.44 -18.72
C GLY A 121 -6.67 -2.81 -17.25
N LEU A 122 -6.30 -4.02 -16.88
CA LEU A 122 -6.17 -4.46 -15.48
C LEU A 122 -4.72 -4.28 -14.99
N LEU A 123 -4.54 -4.34 -13.68
CA LEU A 123 -3.20 -4.24 -13.09
C LEU A 123 -2.38 -5.49 -13.34
N LYS A 124 -1.12 -5.32 -13.73
CA LYS A 124 -0.18 -6.44 -13.94
C LYS A 124 0.10 -7.16 -12.63
N ILE A 125 0.05 -8.50 -12.66
CA ILE A 125 0.32 -9.33 -11.48
C ILE A 125 1.81 -9.42 -11.12
N ARG A 126 2.73 -9.17 -12.09
CA ARG A 126 4.19 -9.28 -11.92
C ARG A 126 4.60 -10.64 -11.32
N GLU A 127 5.32 -10.67 -10.19
CA GLU A 127 5.76 -11.92 -9.54
C GLU A 127 4.68 -12.54 -8.65
N GLY A 128 3.65 -11.81 -8.28
CA GLY A 128 2.53 -12.32 -7.50
C GLY A 128 1.63 -11.25 -6.87
N ASP A 129 0.53 -11.73 -6.36
CA ASP A 129 -0.43 -10.98 -5.57
C ASP A 129 -0.90 -11.78 -4.35
N TRP A 130 -2.08 -11.48 -3.82
CA TRP A 130 -2.65 -12.19 -2.67
C TRP A 130 -2.85 -13.69 -2.92
N PHE A 131 -3.12 -14.09 -4.16
CA PHE A 131 -3.36 -15.49 -4.49
C PHE A 131 -2.05 -16.20 -4.83
N ASP A 132 -1.38 -16.76 -3.83
CA ASP A 132 -0.09 -17.45 -3.96
C ASP A 132 -0.11 -18.61 -4.99
N GLY A 133 -1.27 -19.14 -5.35
CA GLY A 133 -1.43 -20.18 -6.36
C GLY A 133 -1.11 -19.74 -7.79
N VAL A 134 -1.10 -18.42 -8.05
CA VAL A 134 -0.76 -17.83 -9.36
C VAL A 134 0.56 -17.05 -9.33
N ASN A 135 1.35 -17.23 -8.28
CA ASN A 135 2.67 -16.64 -8.21
C ASN A 135 3.47 -16.98 -9.48
N ARG A 136 4.13 -15.98 -10.03
CA ARG A 136 4.88 -16.04 -11.28
C ARG A 136 4.02 -16.06 -12.56
N ALA A 137 2.70 -16.03 -12.49
CA ALA A 137 1.85 -15.92 -13.70
C ALA A 137 2.16 -14.65 -14.51
N GLY A 138 2.61 -13.58 -13.85
CA GLY A 138 2.94 -12.29 -14.46
C GLY A 138 4.42 -12.01 -14.69
N ILE A 139 5.33 -12.96 -14.46
CA ILE A 139 6.80 -12.74 -14.56
C ILE A 139 7.29 -12.33 -15.96
N TYR A 140 6.49 -12.61 -16.99
CA TYR A 140 6.78 -12.18 -18.36
C TYR A 140 6.11 -10.84 -18.71
N GLY A 141 5.56 -10.13 -17.72
CA GLY A 141 4.98 -8.79 -17.86
C GLY A 141 3.61 -8.73 -18.54
N LYS A 142 2.95 -9.88 -18.75
CA LYS A 142 1.65 -9.96 -19.46
C LYS A 142 0.50 -10.35 -18.53
N GLY A 143 0.74 -11.09 -17.46
CA GLY A 143 -0.33 -11.51 -16.56
C GLY A 143 -0.94 -10.34 -15.83
N GLU A 144 -2.28 -10.32 -15.74
CA GLU A 144 -3.07 -9.28 -15.09
C GLU A 144 -3.83 -9.85 -13.90
N SER A 145 -4.00 -9.06 -12.85
CA SER A 145 -4.67 -9.45 -11.61
C SER A 145 -6.03 -8.76 -11.50
N VAL A 146 -7.09 -9.52 -11.67
CA VAL A 146 -8.46 -9.07 -11.36
C VAL A 146 -8.59 -8.72 -9.88
N THR A 147 -7.99 -9.52 -9.01
CA THR A 147 -8.05 -9.31 -7.54
C THR A 147 -7.48 -7.96 -7.15
N VAL A 148 -6.24 -7.66 -7.56
CA VAL A 148 -5.60 -6.38 -7.21
C VAL A 148 -6.30 -5.20 -7.87
N SER A 149 -6.83 -5.37 -9.09
CA SER A 149 -7.61 -4.32 -9.76
C SER A 149 -8.90 -3.98 -8.99
N CYS A 150 -9.61 -4.99 -8.49
CA CYS A 150 -10.77 -4.77 -7.62
C CYS A 150 -10.38 -4.14 -6.27
N GLN A 151 -9.28 -4.58 -5.67
CA GLN A 151 -8.76 -4.00 -4.42
C GLN A 151 -8.32 -2.54 -4.63
N PHE A 152 -7.69 -2.23 -5.75
CA PHE A 152 -7.32 -0.87 -6.11
C PHE A 152 -8.56 0.03 -6.25
N TYR A 153 -9.61 -0.45 -6.94
CA TYR A 153 -10.88 0.27 -6.99
C TYR A 153 -11.40 0.63 -5.60
N MET A 154 -11.40 -0.33 -4.68
CA MET A 154 -11.84 -0.10 -3.30
C MET A 154 -10.91 0.88 -2.56
N ALA A 155 -9.59 0.74 -2.72
CA ALA A 155 -8.62 1.65 -2.11
C ALA A 155 -8.81 3.10 -2.58
N VAL A 156 -9.06 3.33 -3.87
CA VAL A 156 -9.39 4.66 -4.40
C VAL A 156 -10.65 5.24 -3.72
N LYS A 157 -11.69 4.42 -3.52
CA LYS A 157 -12.91 4.85 -2.82
C LYS A 157 -12.64 5.21 -1.36
N TYR A 158 -11.83 4.42 -0.67
CA TYR A 158 -11.43 4.69 0.71
C TYR A 158 -10.65 5.99 0.83
N VAL A 159 -9.65 6.20 -0.03
CA VAL A 159 -8.84 7.42 -0.05
C VAL A 159 -9.71 8.64 -0.41
N ALA A 160 -10.62 8.51 -1.38
CA ALA A 160 -11.51 9.60 -1.76
C ALA A 160 -12.40 10.03 -0.58
N ALA A 161 -13.02 9.08 0.11
CA ALA A 161 -13.85 9.36 1.28
C ALA A 161 -13.05 10.00 2.43
N LEU A 162 -11.81 9.52 2.64
CA LEU A 162 -10.91 10.07 3.66
C LEU A 162 -10.49 11.51 3.33
N PHE A 163 -10.03 11.76 2.10
CA PHE A 163 -9.57 13.08 1.68
C PHE A 163 -10.70 14.12 1.66
N GLU A 164 -11.89 13.72 1.22
CA GLU A 164 -13.08 14.57 1.34
C GLU A 164 -13.36 14.96 2.81
N LYS A 165 -13.30 13.98 3.71
CA LYS A 165 -13.56 14.17 5.14
C LYS A 165 -12.59 15.15 5.81
N VAL A 166 -11.31 15.13 5.40
CA VAL A 166 -10.27 15.99 5.98
C VAL A 166 -10.00 17.25 5.17
N GLY A 167 -10.69 17.43 4.06
CA GLY A 167 -10.56 18.62 3.20
C GLY A 167 -9.26 18.65 2.38
N VAL A 168 -8.62 17.51 2.16
CA VAL A 168 -7.44 17.39 1.30
C VAL A 168 -7.85 17.53 -0.17
N LYS A 169 -7.23 18.47 -0.87
CA LYS A 169 -7.52 18.76 -2.27
C LYS A 169 -6.49 18.06 -3.18
N VAL A 170 -6.78 16.83 -3.54
CA VAL A 170 -6.05 16.07 -4.55
C VAL A 170 -7.01 15.73 -5.69
N ASP A 171 -6.55 15.88 -6.92
CA ASP A 171 -7.34 15.43 -8.07
C ASP A 171 -7.32 13.90 -8.15
N LEU A 172 -8.43 13.30 -7.72
CA LEU A 172 -8.62 11.86 -7.74
C LEU A 172 -9.32 11.37 -9.02
N ALA A 173 -9.67 12.26 -9.94
CA ALA A 173 -10.44 11.90 -11.14
C ALA A 173 -9.73 10.85 -11.99
N LYS A 174 -8.40 10.96 -12.16
CA LYS A 174 -7.60 10.00 -12.92
C LYS A 174 -7.66 8.58 -12.33
N TYR A 175 -7.68 8.46 -11.01
CA TYR A 175 -7.75 7.15 -10.33
C TYR A 175 -9.15 6.55 -10.41
N LEU A 176 -10.20 7.38 -10.24
CA LEU A 176 -11.60 6.96 -10.37
C LEU A 176 -11.98 6.57 -11.80
N THR A 177 -11.34 7.17 -12.81
CA THR A 177 -11.58 6.84 -14.22
C THR A 177 -10.89 5.51 -14.59
N PHE A 178 -9.74 5.23 -13.96
CA PHE A 178 -9.02 3.98 -14.16
C PHE A 178 -9.70 2.80 -13.44
N ALA A 179 -10.20 3.03 -12.22
CA ALA A 179 -10.85 2.03 -11.38
C ALA A 179 -12.34 1.85 -11.75
#